data_a1ddc04e142fd4bb7c89f07f3c3e8eb9
#
_entry.id   a1ddc04e142fd4bb7c89f07f3c3e8eb9
#
_cell.length_a   1.000
_cell.length_b   1.000
_cell.length_c   1.000
_cell.angle_alpha   90.00
_cell.angle_beta   90.00
_cell.angle_gamma   90.00
#
_symmetry.space_group_name_H-M   'P 1'
#
loop_
_entity.id
_entity.type
_entity.pdbx_description
1 polymer ?
#
loop_
_entity_poly.entity_id
_entity_poly.type
_entity_poly.pdbx_seq_one_letter_code
_entity_poly.pdbx_strand_id
1 'polypeptide(L)'
;MRKRKLGQEMPVPAKTEHNWLDLHTIAQAELSSEDEAHPFEAALSPGGGGWRAAEAGEQTLRLLFDTPQKLTHIRLIFQENEQERTQQFLLRWCSDGQCHDIARQQYNFSSPDSTLEIEEFHVDLHGVTSLDLSITPDISGGHSHASLAEWLIA
;
A
#
# COMPACT_ATOMS: atom_id res chain seq x y z
N MET A 1 -20.11 -22.21 14.14
CA MET A 1 -19.08 -23.19 13.88
C MET A 1 -18.36 -22.91 12.59
N ARG A 2 -17.09 -23.03 12.63
CA ARG A 2 -16.28 -22.85 11.44
C ARG A 2 -16.19 -24.12 10.64
N LYS A 3 -16.39 -24.05 9.33
CA LYS A 3 -16.26 -25.22 8.48
C LYS A 3 -15.93 -24.82 7.06
N ARG A 4 -15.32 -25.76 6.35
CA ARG A 4 -14.95 -25.59 4.95
C ARG A 4 -15.51 -26.70 4.13
N LYS A 5 -15.86 -26.37 2.92
CA LYS A 5 -16.26 -27.38 1.95
C LYS A 5 -15.01 -27.87 1.23
N LEU A 6 -14.96 -29.14 1.00
CA LEU A 6 -13.85 -29.71 0.26
C LEU A 6 -13.82 -29.12 -1.13
N GLY A 7 -12.66 -28.69 -1.55
CA GLY A 7 -12.50 -28.08 -2.84
C GLY A 7 -12.67 -26.58 -2.86
N GLN A 8 -13.03 -25.96 -1.74
CA GLN A 8 -13.22 -24.52 -1.67
C GLN A 8 -12.28 -23.84 -0.69
N GLU A 9 -11.59 -24.57 0.08
CA GLU A 9 -10.79 -24.01 1.15
C GLU A 9 -9.56 -23.27 0.66
N MET A 10 -9.12 -23.59 -0.52
CA MET A 10 -7.82 -23.17 -0.99
C MET A 10 -7.62 -21.68 -1.08
N PRO A 11 -8.49 -20.95 -1.76
CA PRO A 11 -8.21 -19.53 -1.94
C PRO A 11 -8.43 -18.73 -0.67
N VAL A 12 -9.34 -19.16 0.16
CA VAL A 12 -9.69 -18.40 1.34
C VAL A 12 -8.65 -18.49 2.43
N PRO A 13 -8.12 -19.66 2.73
CA PRO A 13 -7.11 -19.78 3.78
C PRO A 13 -5.89 -18.92 3.53
N ALA A 14 -5.48 -18.77 2.28
CA ALA A 14 -4.31 -17.96 1.97
C ALA A 14 -4.50 -16.53 2.47
N LYS A 15 -5.70 -16.01 2.42
CA LYS A 15 -5.97 -14.66 2.88
C LYS A 15 -6.02 -14.58 4.39
N THR A 16 -6.54 -15.62 5.01
CA THR A 16 -6.70 -15.61 6.45
C THR A 16 -5.42 -15.93 7.20
N GLU A 17 -4.39 -16.33 6.48
CA GLU A 17 -3.11 -16.64 7.09
C GLU A 17 -2.35 -15.40 7.52
N HIS A 18 -2.70 -14.24 6.96
CA HIS A 18 -1.99 -13.02 7.28
C HIS A 18 -2.63 -12.34 8.47
N ASN A 19 -1.83 -12.22 9.51
CA ASN A 19 -2.19 -11.48 10.70
C ASN A 19 -1.71 -10.05 10.50
N TRP A 20 -2.51 -9.25 9.85
CA TRP A 20 -2.12 -7.87 9.57
C TRP A 20 -1.90 -7.09 10.85
N LEU A 21 -0.80 -6.33 10.89
CA LEU A 21 -0.51 -5.45 12.01
C LEU A 21 -1.56 -4.35 12.10
N ASP A 22 -1.90 -3.98 13.32
CA ASP A 22 -2.81 -2.87 13.55
C ASP A 22 -2.03 -1.56 13.48
N LEU A 23 -1.89 -1.04 12.26
CA LEU A 23 -1.07 0.14 12.01
C LEU A 23 -1.62 1.39 12.68
N HIS A 24 -2.91 1.42 12.98
CA HIS A 24 -3.51 2.57 13.66
C HIS A 24 -2.98 2.75 15.08
N THR A 25 -2.53 1.65 15.70
CA THR A 25 -2.08 1.70 17.09
C THR A 25 -0.57 1.66 17.24
N ILE A 26 0.16 1.16 16.25
CA ILE A 26 1.61 0.95 16.40
C ILE A 26 2.45 1.87 15.54
N ALA A 27 1.83 2.69 14.69
CA ALA A 27 2.54 3.53 13.77
C ALA A 27 1.93 4.92 13.71
N GLN A 28 2.74 5.86 13.29
CA GLN A 28 2.36 7.24 13.03
C GLN A 28 2.62 7.48 11.55
N ALA A 29 1.80 8.30 10.92
CA ALA A 29 1.93 8.55 9.49
C ALA A 29 2.44 9.96 9.22
N GLU A 30 3.30 10.07 8.20
CA GLU A 30 3.66 11.33 7.59
C GLU A 30 3.32 11.24 6.11
N LEU A 31 2.70 12.27 5.57
CA LEU A 31 2.24 12.23 4.19
C LEU A 31 2.27 13.61 3.56
N SER A 32 2.42 13.63 2.23
CA SER A 32 2.49 14.88 1.47
C SER A 32 1.16 15.62 1.47
N SER A 33 0.06 14.90 1.27
CA SER A 33 -1.27 15.49 1.26
C SER A 33 -2.32 14.41 1.41
N GLU A 34 -3.55 14.84 1.71
CA GLU A 34 -4.67 13.90 1.84
C GLU A 34 -5.96 14.65 1.57
N ASP A 35 -6.83 14.03 0.78
CA ASP A 35 -8.18 14.50 0.56
C ASP A 35 -9.00 14.11 1.78
N GLU A 36 -9.76 15.04 2.33
CA GLU A 36 -10.55 14.80 3.54
C GLU A 36 -11.52 13.64 3.40
N ALA A 37 -12.05 13.42 2.21
CA ALA A 37 -12.97 12.32 1.95
C ALA A 37 -12.25 10.97 1.84
N HIS A 38 -10.93 10.97 1.68
CA HIS A 38 -10.13 9.78 1.50
C HIS A 38 -8.86 9.86 2.36
N PRO A 39 -9.00 9.77 3.68
CA PRO A 39 -7.85 9.91 4.58
C PRO A 39 -6.94 8.69 4.52
N PHE A 40 -5.70 8.89 4.92
CA PHE A 40 -4.68 7.84 4.82
C PHE A 40 -5.06 6.58 5.63
N GLU A 41 -5.65 6.75 6.80
CA GLU A 41 -6.02 5.61 7.62
C GLU A 41 -7.04 4.69 6.93
N ALA A 42 -7.76 5.19 5.93
CA ALA A 42 -8.69 4.36 5.17
C ALA A 42 -7.97 3.33 4.29
N ALA A 43 -6.68 3.52 4.03
CA ALA A 43 -5.88 2.56 3.26
C ALA A 43 -5.27 1.48 4.16
N LEU A 44 -5.29 1.65 5.47
CA LEU A 44 -4.58 0.77 6.39
C LEU A 44 -5.42 -0.40 6.89
N SER A 45 -6.66 -0.51 6.43
CA SER A 45 -7.54 -1.61 6.77
C SER A 45 -8.19 -2.17 5.52
N PRO A 46 -8.41 -3.49 5.45
CA PRO A 46 -9.06 -4.08 4.29
C PRO A 46 -10.44 -3.46 4.08
N GLY A 47 -10.72 -3.04 2.85
CA GLY A 47 -12.02 -2.49 2.49
C GLY A 47 -12.32 -1.11 3.05
N GLY A 48 -11.31 -0.39 3.49
CA GLY A 48 -11.51 0.91 4.14
C GLY A 48 -11.78 2.08 3.21
N GLY A 49 -11.72 1.90 1.90
CA GLY A 49 -12.00 2.95 0.93
C GLY A 49 -10.77 3.65 0.36
N GLY A 50 -9.65 3.56 1.03
CA GLY A 50 -8.38 4.04 0.52
C GLY A 50 -8.08 5.50 0.76
N TRP A 51 -6.85 5.86 0.44
CA TRP A 51 -6.31 7.22 0.51
C TRP A 51 -6.27 7.84 -0.88
N ARG A 52 -6.47 9.16 -0.93
CA ARG A 52 -6.28 9.94 -2.14
C ARG A 52 -5.56 11.24 -1.80
N ALA A 53 -4.61 11.63 -2.66
CA ALA A 53 -3.88 12.88 -2.49
C ALA A 53 -4.81 14.08 -2.73
N ALA A 54 -4.60 15.14 -1.96
CA ALA A 54 -5.29 16.40 -2.18
C ALA A 54 -4.67 17.17 -3.33
N GLU A 55 -3.40 16.89 -3.65
CA GLU A 55 -2.65 17.61 -4.68
C GLU A 55 -2.24 16.65 -5.78
N ALA A 56 -2.06 17.19 -6.99
CA ALA A 56 -1.57 16.44 -8.13
C ALA A 56 -0.07 16.18 -7.99
N GLY A 57 0.41 15.20 -8.73
CA GLY A 57 1.84 14.91 -8.81
C GLY A 57 2.32 13.91 -7.77
N GLU A 58 3.63 13.80 -7.66
CA GLU A 58 4.27 12.82 -6.79
C GLU A 58 3.94 13.06 -5.33
N GLN A 59 3.68 11.97 -4.62
CA GLN A 59 3.32 12.00 -3.21
C GLN A 59 4.19 11.00 -2.45
N THR A 60 4.47 11.32 -1.20
CA THR A 60 5.18 10.41 -0.30
C THR A 60 4.32 10.11 0.91
N LEU A 61 4.24 8.82 1.24
CA LEU A 61 3.55 8.32 2.42
C LEU A 61 4.58 7.58 3.26
N ARG A 62 4.61 7.86 4.55
CA ARG A 62 5.56 7.23 5.46
C ARG A 62 4.85 6.70 6.69
N LEU A 63 5.16 5.45 7.03
CA LEU A 63 4.74 4.84 8.28
C LEU A 63 5.95 4.78 9.23
N LEU A 64 5.81 5.41 10.38
CA LEU A 64 6.84 5.44 11.41
C LEU A 64 6.37 4.56 12.55
N PHE A 65 7.06 3.45 12.79
CA PHE A 65 6.67 2.51 13.84
C PHE A 65 7.13 3.01 15.20
N ASP A 66 6.26 2.86 16.20
CA ASP A 66 6.58 3.27 17.58
C ASP A 66 7.74 2.48 18.14
N THR A 67 7.83 1.20 17.78
CA THR A 67 8.95 0.34 18.12
C THR A 67 9.38 -0.42 16.86
N PRO A 68 10.66 -0.82 16.76
CA PRO A 68 11.11 -1.57 15.59
C PRO A 68 10.30 -2.85 15.39
N GLN A 69 10.01 -3.17 14.13
CA GLN A 69 9.16 -4.28 13.76
C GLN A 69 9.90 -5.30 12.92
N LYS A 70 9.47 -6.55 13.02
CA LYS A 70 9.84 -7.57 12.06
C LYS A 70 8.70 -7.68 11.05
N LEU A 71 9.02 -7.61 9.76
CA LEU A 71 8.02 -7.66 8.70
C LEU A 71 8.28 -8.84 7.78
N THR A 72 7.22 -9.55 7.42
CA THR A 72 7.31 -10.72 6.55
C THR A 72 6.44 -10.59 5.31
N HIS A 73 5.49 -9.66 5.29
CA HIS A 73 4.58 -9.54 4.17
C HIS A 73 4.06 -8.11 4.05
N ILE A 74 4.03 -7.61 2.81
CA ILE A 74 3.48 -6.29 2.52
C ILE A 74 2.57 -6.43 1.30
N ARG A 75 1.36 -5.88 1.39
CA ARG A 75 0.42 -5.82 0.27
C ARG A 75 0.08 -4.38 -0.04
N LEU A 76 0.19 -4.02 -1.31
CA LEU A 76 -0.26 -2.74 -1.83
C LEU A 76 -1.33 -2.98 -2.88
N ILE A 77 -2.41 -2.23 -2.80
CA ILE A 77 -3.46 -2.27 -3.82
C ILE A 77 -3.71 -0.86 -4.30
N PHE A 78 -3.64 -0.67 -5.61
CA PHE A 78 -3.94 0.59 -6.28
C PHE A 78 -5.10 0.38 -7.25
N GLN A 79 -5.95 1.37 -7.39
CA GLN A 79 -7.11 1.26 -8.27
C GLN A 79 -7.32 2.56 -9.02
N GLU A 80 -7.57 2.46 -10.33
CA GLU A 80 -7.90 3.59 -11.18
C GLU A 80 -8.95 3.16 -12.19
N ASN A 81 -10.15 3.73 -12.09
CA ASN A 81 -11.28 3.31 -12.92
C ASN A 81 -11.57 4.29 -14.05
N GLU A 82 -11.01 5.49 -14.03
CA GLU A 82 -11.43 6.55 -14.93
C GLU A 82 -10.35 7.01 -15.88
N GLN A 83 -9.12 7.16 -15.40
CA GLN A 83 -8.05 7.75 -16.19
C GLN A 83 -7.07 6.70 -16.66
N GLU A 84 -6.60 6.90 -17.91
CA GLU A 84 -5.47 6.14 -18.41
C GLU A 84 -4.21 6.85 -17.95
N ARG A 85 -3.36 6.14 -17.23
CA ARG A 85 -2.10 6.70 -16.73
C ARG A 85 -1.12 5.60 -16.40
N THR A 86 0.16 5.93 -16.45
CA THR A 86 1.22 5.01 -16.04
C THR A 86 1.78 5.46 -14.71
N GLN A 87 1.51 4.67 -13.69
CA GLN A 87 1.95 4.94 -12.34
C GLN A 87 3.30 4.29 -12.07
N GLN A 88 4.10 4.95 -11.26
CA GLN A 88 5.30 4.36 -10.70
C GLN A 88 5.29 4.53 -9.20
N PHE A 89 5.74 3.49 -8.47
CA PHE A 89 5.97 3.66 -7.05
C PHE A 89 7.33 3.12 -6.66
N LEU A 90 7.82 3.63 -5.53
CA LEU A 90 9.03 3.15 -4.88
C LEU A 90 8.68 2.85 -3.43
N LEU A 91 8.87 1.60 -3.02
CA LEU A 91 8.66 1.17 -1.64
C LEU A 91 10.02 0.93 -1.00
N ARG A 92 10.26 1.54 0.16
CA ARG A 92 11.52 1.46 0.89
C ARG A 92 11.26 1.14 2.35
N TRP A 93 12.24 0.52 2.98
CA TRP A 93 12.21 0.30 4.43
C TRP A 93 13.45 0.90 5.06
N CYS A 94 13.30 1.37 6.30
CA CYS A 94 14.40 2.02 7.01
C CYS A 94 14.58 1.40 8.38
N SER A 95 15.84 1.35 8.81
CA SER A 95 16.23 0.87 10.13
C SER A 95 17.36 1.77 10.61
N ASP A 96 17.16 2.44 11.75
CA ASP A 96 18.17 3.30 12.37
C ASP A 96 18.78 4.32 11.39
N GLY A 97 17.92 4.93 10.58
CA GLY A 97 18.33 5.97 9.66
C GLY A 97 18.91 5.49 8.34
N GLN A 98 19.03 4.18 8.16
CA GLN A 98 19.49 3.59 6.90
C GLN A 98 18.29 3.02 6.16
N CYS A 99 18.15 3.40 4.89
CA CYS A 99 17.00 3.01 4.08
C CYS A 99 17.43 2.17 2.89
N HIS A 100 16.56 1.23 2.53
CA HIS A 100 16.81 0.29 1.44
C HIS A 100 15.57 0.16 0.59
N ASP A 101 15.76 -0.01 -0.72
CA ASP A 101 14.66 -0.23 -1.63
C ASP A 101 14.11 -1.65 -1.46
N ILE A 102 12.79 -1.76 -1.43
CA ILE A 102 12.11 -3.05 -1.51
C ILE A 102 11.70 -3.30 -2.96
N ALA A 103 11.04 -2.32 -3.59
CA ALA A 103 10.54 -2.49 -4.94
C ALA A 103 10.31 -1.14 -5.61
N ARG A 104 10.54 -1.12 -6.92
CA ARG A 104 10.16 -0.02 -7.81
C ARG A 104 9.39 -0.64 -8.95
N GLN A 105 8.13 -0.22 -9.11
CA GLN A 105 7.23 -0.82 -10.09
C GLN A 105 6.50 0.24 -10.89
N GLN A 106 6.20 -0.09 -12.14
CA GLN A 106 5.34 0.73 -12.98
C GLN A 106 4.12 -0.09 -13.37
N TYR A 107 2.99 0.59 -13.54
CA TYR A 107 1.76 -0.07 -13.95
C TYR A 107 0.96 0.87 -14.84
N ASN A 108 0.48 0.33 -15.97
CA ASN A 108 -0.35 1.08 -16.89
C ASN A 108 -1.82 0.84 -16.56
N PHE A 109 -2.46 1.86 -16.02
CA PHE A 109 -3.91 1.83 -15.84
C PHE A 109 -4.58 2.20 -17.15
N SER A 110 -5.53 1.38 -17.55
CA SER A 110 -6.27 1.58 -18.79
C SER A 110 -7.67 0.98 -18.63
N SER A 111 -8.64 1.84 -18.36
CA SER A 111 -10.03 1.41 -18.21
C SER A 111 -10.60 0.95 -19.55
N PRO A 112 -11.44 -0.10 -19.57
CA PRO A 112 -11.91 -0.87 -18.42
C PRO A 112 -11.05 -2.10 -18.09
N ASP A 113 -9.98 -2.36 -18.82
CA ASP A 113 -9.29 -3.65 -18.74
C ASP A 113 -8.28 -3.72 -17.61
N SER A 114 -7.53 -2.65 -17.38
CA SER A 114 -6.45 -2.62 -16.40
C SER A 114 -6.71 -1.51 -15.39
N THR A 115 -7.51 -1.82 -14.37
CA THR A 115 -7.93 -0.83 -13.37
C THR A 115 -7.43 -1.14 -11.97
N LEU A 116 -6.79 -2.31 -11.79
CA LEU A 116 -6.40 -2.77 -10.45
C LEU A 116 -4.97 -3.29 -10.50
N GLU A 117 -4.13 -2.72 -9.64
CA GLU A 117 -2.77 -3.19 -9.44
C GLU A 117 -2.65 -3.76 -8.04
N ILE A 118 -2.31 -5.05 -7.92
CA ILE A 118 -2.10 -5.71 -6.64
C ILE A 118 -0.66 -6.16 -6.58
N GLU A 119 0.08 -5.67 -5.58
CA GLU A 119 1.47 -6.02 -5.38
C GLU A 119 1.64 -6.66 -4.02
N GLU A 120 2.22 -7.85 -3.99
CA GLU A 120 2.48 -8.55 -2.75
C GLU A 120 3.97 -8.85 -2.65
N PHE A 121 4.54 -8.52 -1.50
CA PHE A 121 5.96 -8.70 -1.25
C PHE A 121 6.14 -9.60 -0.04
N HIS A 122 6.85 -10.70 -0.25
CA HIS A 122 7.27 -11.58 0.84
C HIS A 122 8.68 -11.16 1.21
N VAL A 123 8.85 -10.70 2.42
CA VAL A 123 10.11 -10.13 2.89
C VAL A 123 10.52 -10.77 4.20
N ASP A 124 11.76 -10.52 4.60
CA ASP A 124 12.27 -10.94 5.89
C ASP A 124 13.07 -9.77 6.44
N LEU A 125 12.36 -8.80 6.98
CA LEU A 125 12.95 -7.56 7.43
C LEU A 125 12.90 -7.47 8.94
N HIS A 126 14.03 -7.11 9.55
CA HIS A 126 14.17 -7.03 11.00
C HIS A 126 14.53 -5.62 11.42
N GLY A 127 14.00 -5.19 12.56
CA GLY A 127 14.34 -3.89 13.11
C GLY A 127 13.84 -2.73 12.28
N VAL A 128 12.71 -2.90 11.61
CA VAL A 128 12.16 -1.87 10.73
C VAL A 128 11.59 -0.72 11.57
N THR A 129 12.11 0.48 11.37
CA THR A 129 11.64 1.67 12.05
C THR A 129 10.64 2.46 11.22
N SER A 130 10.74 2.36 9.89
CA SER A 130 9.77 3.03 9.02
C SER A 130 9.68 2.36 7.65
N LEU A 131 8.56 2.61 6.98
CA LEU A 131 8.35 2.26 5.58
C LEU A 131 7.97 3.53 4.82
N ASP A 132 8.58 3.72 3.66
CA ASP A 132 8.31 4.86 2.80
C ASP A 132 7.73 4.37 1.49
N LEU A 133 6.68 5.04 1.03
CA LEU A 133 6.08 4.76 -0.27
C LEU A 133 5.98 6.08 -1.04
N SER A 134 6.69 6.17 -2.15
CA SER A 134 6.60 7.32 -3.05
C SER A 134 5.82 6.90 -4.28
N ILE A 135 4.81 7.68 -4.65
CA ILE A 135 3.93 7.36 -5.76
C ILE A 135 3.98 8.51 -6.76
N THR A 136 4.34 8.20 -7.99
CA THR A 136 4.20 9.11 -9.13
C THR A 136 2.96 8.65 -9.89
N PRO A 137 1.84 9.39 -9.81
CA PRO A 137 0.58 8.90 -10.36
C PRO A 137 0.60 8.75 -11.87
N ASP A 138 1.37 9.58 -12.57
CA ASP A 138 1.55 9.47 -14.02
C ASP A 138 2.96 9.93 -14.38
N ILE A 139 3.76 9.01 -14.89
CA ILE A 139 5.16 9.32 -15.25
C ILE A 139 5.27 10.28 -16.42
N SER A 140 4.20 10.46 -17.20
CA SER A 140 4.20 11.44 -18.28
C SER A 140 3.84 12.85 -17.82
N GLY A 141 3.61 13.03 -16.51
CA GLY A 141 3.26 14.32 -15.95
C GLY A 141 1.76 14.51 -15.88
N GLY A 142 1.30 15.76 -15.93
CA GLY A 142 -0.12 16.07 -15.89
C GLY A 142 -0.64 16.36 -14.51
N HIS A 143 -1.94 16.17 -14.32
CA HIS A 143 -2.64 16.60 -13.12
C HIS A 143 -3.29 15.45 -12.35
N SER A 144 -2.83 14.22 -12.58
CA SER A 144 -3.36 13.06 -11.87
C SER A 144 -3.03 13.14 -10.38
N HIS A 145 -3.97 12.67 -9.57
CA HIS A 145 -3.81 12.57 -8.13
C HIS A 145 -3.47 11.14 -7.76
N ALA A 146 -2.47 10.97 -6.93
CA ALA A 146 -2.12 9.65 -6.43
C ALA A 146 -3.21 9.12 -5.51
N SER A 147 -3.36 7.81 -5.48
CA SER A 147 -4.28 7.13 -4.59
C SER A 147 -3.72 5.79 -4.19
N LEU A 148 -4.23 5.23 -3.10
CA LEU A 148 -3.78 3.95 -2.58
C LEU A 148 -4.98 3.28 -1.90
N ALA A 149 -5.42 2.17 -2.46
CA ALA A 149 -6.60 1.50 -1.93
C ALA A 149 -6.29 0.78 -0.63
N GLU A 150 -5.17 0.05 -0.57
CA GLU A 150 -4.80 -0.69 0.65
C GLU A 150 -3.28 -0.75 0.81
N TRP A 151 -2.85 -0.65 2.05
CA TRP A 151 -1.46 -0.88 2.46
C TRP A 151 -1.51 -1.71 3.73
N LEU A 152 -1.30 -3.01 3.59
CA LEU A 152 -1.40 -3.96 4.68
C LEU A 152 -0.04 -4.60 4.91
N ILE A 153 0.29 -4.83 6.18
CA ILE A 153 1.63 -5.26 6.59
C ILE A 153 1.50 -6.34 7.66
N ALA A 154 2.30 -7.38 7.51
CA ALA A 154 2.36 -8.45 8.50
C ALA A 154 3.81 -8.86 8.79
#